data_d5c73fdfa51729b108e93833aaee4d52
#
_entry.id   d5c73fdfa51729b108e93833aaee4d52
#
_cell.length_a   1.000
_cell.length_b   1.000
_cell.length_c   1.000
_cell.angle_alpha   90.00
_cell.angle_beta   90.00
_cell.angle_gamma   90.00
#
_symmetry.space_group_name_H-M   'P 1'
#
loop_
_entity.id
_entity.type
_entity.pdbx_description
1 polymer ?
#
loop_
_entity_poly.entity_id
_entity_poly.type
_entity_poly.pdbx_seq_one_letter_code
_entity_poly.pdbx_strand_id
1 'polypeptide(L)'
;MSGRRRVVVTGLGLVSPVGSTVAEGWSNLLAGRSGIDLITKFDASGFSCRFAGEVKGFNVEDYMPGKEARHMDTFIHYGMAASIQAVQDAGLPHGDALNEVTAERIGVMVGSGIGGLPLIEQTEDEYKTRGARRISPFFVPASIINMISGHVSIKYGFTGPNLAIVTACTTGLHCIGEAGRMIEYGDVDVMVAGGAESTISPLGLGGFAAARALSTRNDDPKSASRPWDRDRDGFVLGEGAGVLVLEEYEHAKKRGAKIYAELAGFGMGADAFHMTAPNVDGPKRSMLAALRNARINGSEVQYLNAHGTSTPLGDANETNAIKLAYGDHAKRLVVNSTKSMTGHLLGGAGGIESVFTVLATHHQVSPPTINIFNQDPACDLDYCANEARQMKIDVAVKNNFGFGGTNGTLVFRRA
;
A
#
# COMPACT_ATOMS: atom_id res chain seq x y z
N MET A 1 0.08 22.18 -27.57
CA MET A 1 -0.18 21.50 -26.30
C MET A 1 1.17 21.21 -25.68
N SER A 2 1.52 21.79 -24.51
CA SER A 2 2.74 21.43 -23.80
C SER A 2 2.69 19.92 -23.51
N GLY A 3 3.81 19.20 -23.68
CA GLY A 3 3.88 17.78 -23.38
C GLY A 3 3.46 17.52 -21.92
N ARG A 4 2.83 16.37 -21.65
CA ARG A 4 2.49 15.92 -20.29
C ARG A 4 3.76 15.92 -19.43
N ARG A 5 3.70 16.52 -18.24
CA ARG A 5 4.82 16.51 -17.28
C ARG A 5 5.06 15.07 -16.83
N ARG A 6 6.33 14.68 -16.79
CA ARG A 6 6.74 13.34 -16.32
C ARG A 6 6.83 13.34 -14.80
N VAL A 7 6.44 12.24 -14.18
CA VAL A 7 6.45 12.07 -12.73
C VAL A 7 7.42 10.96 -12.36
N VAL A 8 8.33 11.23 -11.45
CA VAL A 8 9.33 10.24 -10.99
C VAL A 8 9.24 10.04 -9.49
N VAL A 9 9.72 8.89 -9.03
CA VAL A 9 9.83 8.55 -7.61
C VAL A 9 11.22 8.88 -7.12
N THR A 10 11.33 9.80 -6.16
CA THR A 10 12.61 10.28 -5.62
C THR A 10 12.85 9.86 -4.17
N GLY A 11 11.83 9.41 -3.45
CA GLY A 11 11.96 8.94 -2.07
C GLY A 11 10.98 7.82 -1.73
N LEU A 12 11.38 6.96 -0.82
CA LEU A 12 10.64 5.78 -0.36
C LEU A 12 10.63 5.73 1.17
N GLY A 13 9.49 5.32 1.74
CA GLY A 13 9.34 5.06 3.17
C GLY A 13 8.44 3.86 3.43
N LEU A 14 8.77 3.08 4.45
CA LEU A 14 8.13 1.81 4.76
C LEU A 14 8.07 1.54 6.25
N VAL A 15 6.90 1.11 6.70
CA VAL A 15 6.68 0.40 7.96
C VAL A 15 5.80 -0.79 7.65
N SER A 16 6.24 -2.01 7.94
CA SER A 16 5.53 -3.22 7.53
C SER A 16 5.81 -4.40 8.46
N PRO A 17 5.05 -5.50 8.37
CA PRO A 17 5.30 -6.71 9.14
C PRO A 17 6.66 -7.36 8.85
N VAL A 18 7.26 -7.05 7.70
CA VAL A 18 8.57 -7.60 7.29
C VAL A 18 9.73 -6.63 7.55
N GLY A 19 9.48 -5.48 8.15
CA GLY A 19 10.50 -4.51 8.55
C GLY A 19 9.96 -3.09 8.65
N SER A 20 10.57 -2.27 9.52
CA SER A 20 10.17 -0.89 9.80
C SER A 20 11.00 0.16 9.03
N THR A 21 11.87 -0.29 8.13
CA THR A 21 12.62 0.54 7.18
C THR A 21 12.57 -0.07 5.78
N VAL A 22 12.80 0.76 4.76
CA VAL A 22 12.83 0.29 3.35
C VAL A 22 13.89 -0.79 3.15
N ALA A 23 15.10 -0.62 3.70
CA ALA A 23 16.19 -1.57 3.54
C ALA A 23 15.90 -2.92 4.20
N GLU A 24 15.39 -2.90 5.43
CA GLU A 24 15.02 -4.12 6.17
C GLU A 24 13.87 -4.85 5.47
N GLY A 25 12.78 -4.14 5.18
CA GLY A 25 11.61 -4.71 4.52
C GLY A 25 11.95 -5.34 3.17
N TRP A 26 12.77 -4.66 2.36
CA TRP A 26 13.20 -5.19 1.07
C TRP A 26 14.07 -6.44 1.20
N SER A 27 15.04 -6.44 2.12
CA SER A 27 15.90 -7.60 2.37
C SER A 27 15.09 -8.82 2.83
N ASN A 28 14.17 -8.64 3.77
CA ASN A 28 13.31 -9.70 4.28
C ASN A 28 12.34 -10.22 3.22
N LEU A 29 11.81 -9.30 2.38
CA LEU A 29 10.92 -9.65 1.28
C LEU A 29 11.63 -10.55 0.25
N LEU A 30 12.84 -10.20 -0.18
CA LEU A 30 13.64 -11.01 -1.10
C LEU A 30 14.03 -12.37 -0.52
N ALA A 31 14.22 -12.42 0.79
CA ALA A 31 14.52 -13.68 1.50
C ALA A 31 13.28 -14.56 1.73
N GLY A 32 12.09 -14.15 1.28
CA GLY A 32 10.85 -14.90 1.48
C GLY A 32 10.42 -15.01 2.95
N ARG A 33 10.78 -14.04 3.79
CA ARG A 33 10.45 -14.08 5.22
C ARG A 33 9.02 -13.63 5.48
N SER A 34 8.20 -14.48 6.08
CA SER A 34 6.86 -14.13 6.52
C SER A 34 6.90 -13.21 7.73
N GLY A 35 6.16 -12.09 7.68
CA GLY A 35 5.90 -11.21 8.81
C GLY A 35 4.64 -11.61 9.60
N ILE A 36 3.93 -12.67 9.18
CA ILE A 36 2.69 -13.13 9.79
C ILE A 36 2.99 -14.02 10.99
N ASP A 37 2.30 -13.79 12.11
CA ASP A 37 2.43 -14.58 13.33
C ASP A 37 1.14 -14.47 14.17
N LEU A 38 1.09 -15.15 15.33
CA LEU A 38 -0.01 -15.02 16.28
C LEU A 38 -0.16 -13.55 16.73
N ILE A 39 -1.42 -13.11 16.90
CA ILE A 39 -1.73 -11.76 17.39
C ILE A 39 -1.25 -11.60 18.83
N THR A 40 -0.54 -10.49 19.09
CA THR A 40 -0.01 -10.14 20.41
C THR A 40 -0.67 -8.91 21.03
N LYS A 41 -1.40 -8.11 20.25
CA LYS A 41 -2.00 -6.83 20.68
C LYS A 41 -3.22 -6.99 21.61
N PHE A 42 -3.92 -8.14 21.51
CA PHE A 42 -5.08 -8.47 22.36
C PHE A 42 -5.29 -9.99 22.42
N ASP A 43 -6.13 -10.45 23.34
CA ASP A 43 -6.51 -11.86 23.40
C ASP A 43 -7.42 -12.26 22.23
N ALA A 44 -6.86 -12.93 21.27
CA ALA A 44 -7.55 -13.42 20.08
C ALA A 44 -8.13 -14.85 20.23
N SER A 45 -8.08 -15.47 21.42
CA SER A 45 -8.48 -16.87 21.65
C SER A 45 -9.93 -17.16 21.29
N GLY A 46 -10.81 -16.18 21.41
CA GLY A 46 -12.23 -16.26 21.07
C GLY A 46 -12.55 -16.08 19.58
N PHE A 47 -11.56 -15.79 18.73
CA PHE A 47 -11.77 -15.54 17.29
C PHE A 47 -11.44 -16.77 16.44
N SER A 48 -12.10 -16.89 15.30
CA SER A 48 -11.81 -17.95 14.32
C SER A 48 -10.46 -17.80 13.64
N CYS A 49 -9.94 -16.57 13.54
CA CYS A 49 -8.60 -16.23 13.10
C CYS A 49 -7.83 -15.63 14.28
N ARG A 50 -6.61 -16.09 14.57
CA ARG A 50 -5.81 -15.68 15.72
C ARG A 50 -4.42 -15.18 15.36
N PHE A 51 -4.20 -14.87 14.10
CA PHE A 51 -2.91 -14.42 13.57
C PHE A 51 -3.11 -13.23 12.62
N ALA A 52 -2.04 -12.46 12.45
CA ALA A 52 -1.99 -11.29 11.57
C ALA A 52 -0.55 -10.92 11.23
N GLY A 53 -0.37 -10.03 10.26
CA GLY A 53 0.88 -9.35 9.99
C GLY A 53 1.00 -8.10 10.85
N GLU A 54 1.40 -8.24 12.10
CA GLU A 54 1.70 -7.12 13.00
C GLU A 54 3.06 -6.50 12.67
N VAL A 55 3.17 -5.18 12.81
CA VAL A 55 4.45 -4.47 12.79
C VAL A 55 5.22 -4.80 14.07
N LYS A 56 6.48 -5.21 13.92
CA LYS A 56 7.37 -5.65 15.01
C LYS A 56 8.53 -4.69 15.20
N GLY A 57 8.93 -4.47 16.46
CA GLY A 57 10.10 -3.66 16.79
C GLY A 57 10.01 -2.18 16.40
N PHE A 58 8.82 -1.68 16.13
CA PHE A 58 8.61 -0.27 15.80
C PHE A 58 8.59 0.57 17.09
N ASN A 59 9.43 1.62 17.09
CA ASN A 59 9.43 2.63 18.14
C ASN A 59 9.06 3.99 17.54
N VAL A 60 7.92 4.53 17.95
CA VAL A 60 7.43 5.84 17.46
C VAL A 60 8.36 6.99 17.84
N GLU A 61 9.10 6.86 18.93
CA GLU A 61 10.00 7.91 19.42
C GLU A 61 11.25 8.11 18.53
N ASP A 62 11.53 7.17 17.63
CA ASP A 62 12.55 7.34 16.59
C ASP A 62 12.13 8.38 15.51
N TYR A 63 10.84 8.72 15.45
CA TYR A 63 10.26 9.59 14.43
C TYR A 63 9.62 10.86 14.98
N MET A 64 9.09 10.82 16.21
CA MET A 64 8.42 11.95 16.85
C MET A 64 8.45 11.86 18.37
N PRO A 65 8.35 13.00 19.10
CA PRO A 65 8.30 12.97 20.56
C PRO A 65 7.10 12.15 21.07
N GLY A 66 7.30 11.30 22.09
CA GLY A 66 6.25 10.46 22.66
C GLY A 66 5.06 11.26 23.22
N LYS A 67 5.27 12.53 23.59
CA LYS A 67 4.17 13.44 23.98
C LYS A 67 3.22 13.73 22.82
N GLU A 68 3.73 13.90 21.61
CA GLU A 68 2.93 14.13 20.40
C GLU A 68 2.23 12.83 19.97
N ALA A 69 2.98 11.73 19.95
CA ALA A 69 2.48 10.41 19.54
C ALA A 69 1.24 9.97 20.36
N ARG A 70 1.17 10.32 21.64
CA ARG A 70 0.00 10.00 22.51
C ARG A 70 -1.32 10.62 22.05
N HIS A 71 -1.28 11.58 21.16
CA HIS A 71 -2.45 12.25 20.59
C HIS A 71 -2.78 11.78 19.17
N MET A 72 -2.28 10.61 18.78
CA MET A 72 -2.46 10.01 17.45
C MET A 72 -2.74 8.51 17.58
N ASP A 73 -3.67 8.00 16.78
CA ASP A 73 -3.82 6.54 16.63
C ASP A 73 -2.63 5.95 15.87
N THR A 74 -2.42 4.66 16.02
CA THR A 74 -1.26 3.93 15.48
C THR A 74 -1.15 4.03 13.95
N PHE A 75 -2.27 4.12 13.21
CA PHE A 75 -2.18 4.30 11.74
C PHE A 75 -1.49 5.61 11.38
N ILE A 76 -1.66 6.67 12.19
CA ILE A 76 -0.95 7.95 12.02
C ILE A 76 0.54 7.78 12.34
N HIS A 77 0.89 7.02 13.38
CA HIS A 77 2.30 6.75 13.70
C HIS A 77 3.01 6.10 12.51
N TYR A 78 2.42 5.06 11.93
CA TYR A 78 3.00 4.37 10.77
C TYR A 78 3.08 5.27 9.54
N GLY A 79 2.00 6.01 9.25
CA GLY A 79 1.95 6.95 8.13
C GLY A 79 2.98 8.07 8.26
N MET A 80 3.15 8.62 9.45
CA MET A 80 4.17 9.63 9.76
C MET A 80 5.58 9.08 9.60
N ALA A 81 5.86 7.90 10.18
CA ALA A 81 7.18 7.27 10.10
C ALA A 81 7.58 6.98 8.65
N ALA A 82 6.70 6.40 7.86
CA ALA A 82 6.94 6.15 6.45
C ALA A 82 7.11 7.47 5.65
N SER A 83 6.32 8.50 5.96
CA SER A 83 6.46 9.82 5.30
C SER A 83 7.79 10.48 5.64
N ILE A 84 8.24 10.40 6.90
CA ILE A 84 9.54 10.94 7.34
C ILE A 84 10.68 10.23 6.60
N GLN A 85 10.64 8.90 6.51
CA GLN A 85 11.63 8.13 5.74
C GLN A 85 11.66 8.58 4.28
N ALA A 86 10.48 8.71 3.63
CA ALA A 86 10.38 9.09 2.23
C ALA A 86 10.91 10.51 1.95
N VAL A 87 10.58 11.47 2.82
CA VAL A 87 11.05 12.86 2.72
C VAL A 87 12.57 12.94 2.90
N GLN A 88 13.13 12.19 3.87
CA GLN A 88 14.56 12.11 4.10
C GLN A 88 15.31 11.45 2.92
N ASP A 89 14.78 10.32 2.41
CA ASP A 89 15.37 9.63 1.26
C ASP A 89 15.35 10.49 -0.01
N ALA A 90 14.28 11.28 -0.20
CA ALA A 90 14.17 12.23 -1.31
C ALA A 90 15.09 13.46 -1.14
N GLY A 91 15.57 13.74 0.07
CA GLY A 91 16.34 14.95 0.36
C GLY A 91 15.54 16.24 0.09
N LEU A 92 14.24 16.25 0.45
CA LEU A 92 13.41 17.44 0.25
C LEU A 92 13.80 18.56 1.21
N PRO A 93 13.76 19.85 0.76
CA PRO A 93 14.02 20.99 1.62
C PRO A 93 12.94 21.10 2.71
N HIS A 94 13.34 21.48 3.91
CA HIS A 94 12.45 21.73 5.05
C HIS A 94 13.06 22.75 6.02
N GLY A 95 12.28 23.26 6.96
CA GLY A 95 12.72 24.30 7.90
C GLY A 95 13.22 25.54 7.16
N ASP A 96 14.35 26.08 7.58
CA ASP A 96 14.93 27.32 7.02
C ASP A 96 15.35 27.19 5.53
N ALA A 97 15.49 25.98 5.02
CA ALA A 97 15.79 25.73 3.60
C ALA A 97 14.53 25.79 2.71
N LEU A 98 13.34 25.87 3.29
CA LEU A 98 12.07 25.91 2.59
C LEU A 98 11.56 27.36 2.52
N ASN A 99 11.49 27.93 1.32
CA ASN A 99 10.83 29.24 1.11
C ASN A 99 9.35 29.05 0.77
N GLU A 100 8.55 30.14 0.91
CA GLU A 100 7.09 30.11 0.70
C GLU A 100 6.69 29.58 -0.68
N VAL A 101 7.34 30.03 -1.75
CA VAL A 101 7.05 29.59 -3.13
C VAL A 101 7.31 28.09 -3.30
N THR A 102 8.39 27.59 -2.72
CA THR A 102 8.70 26.14 -2.76
C THR A 102 7.71 25.35 -1.89
N ALA A 103 7.32 25.87 -0.73
CA ALA A 103 6.36 25.23 0.17
C ALA A 103 5.00 24.99 -0.48
N GLU A 104 4.49 25.98 -1.23
CA GLU A 104 3.22 25.88 -1.97
C GLU A 104 3.25 24.82 -3.09
N ARG A 105 4.43 24.46 -3.57
CA ARG A 105 4.63 23.47 -4.62
C ARG A 105 4.84 22.03 -4.12
N ILE A 106 4.77 21.80 -2.79
CA ILE A 106 4.90 20.48 -2.17
C ILE A 106 3.60 20.13 -1.44
N GLY A 107 2.91 19.10 -1.91
CA GLY A 107 1.67 18.62 -1.32
C GLY A 107 1.83 17.25 -0.62
N VAL A 108 0.80 16.84 0.11
CA VAL A 108 0.73 15.58 0.84
C VAL A 108 -0.60 14.89 0.60
N MET A 109 -0.58 13.60 0.25
CA MET A 109 -1.76 12.77 0.03
C MET A 109 -1.53 11.35 0.55
N VAL A 110 -1.74 11.14 1.86
CA VAL A 110 -1.63 9.83 2.51
C VAL A 110 -2.97 9.45 3.11
N GLY A 111 -3.52 8.32 2.66
CA GLY A 111 -4.85 7.83 3.07
C GLY A 111 -4.77 6.62 4.00
N SER A 112 -5.94 6.24 4.52
CA SER A 112 -6.18 5.00 5.27
C SER A 112 -7.55 4.45 4.89
N GLY A 113 -7.74 3.14 4.96
CA GLY A 113 -9.03 2.52 4.63
C GLY A 113 -10.08 2.70 5.73
N ILE A 114 -9.67 2.54 6.98
CA ILE A 114 -10.56 2.59 8.16
C ILE A 114 -10.15 3.69 9.14
N GLY A 115 -8.87 4.04 9.20
CA GLY A 115 -8.37 5.06 10.12
C GLY A 115 -8.24 4.56 11.56
N GLY A 116 -8.58 5.40 12.54
CA GLY A 116 -8.34 5.19 13.97
C GLY A 116 -9.30 4.22 14.66
N LEU A 117 -9.59 3.06 14.07
CA LEU A 117 -10.51 2.08 14.67
C LEU A 117 -10.09 1.62 16.05
N PRO A 118 -8.81 1.28 16.33
CA PRO A 118 -8.40 0.89 17.70
C PRO A 118 -8.66 1.98 18.74
N LEU A 119 -8.40 3.24 18.41
CA LEU A 119 -8.68 4.37 19.29
C LEU A 119 -10.18 4.58 19.52
N ILE A 120 -11.00 4.36 18.48
CA ILE A 120 -12.46 4.44 18.59
C ILE A 120 -12.97 3.36 19.55
N GLU A 121 -12.49 2.11 19.42
CA GLU A 121 -12.82 1.01 20.34
C GLU A 121 -12.44 1.35 21.79
N GLN A 122 -11.20 1.78 22.01
CA GLN A 122 -10.72 2.15 23.35
C GLN A 122 -11.52 3.31 23.94
N THR A 123 -11.82 4.33 23.15
CA THR A 123 -12.59 5.50 23.62
C THR A 123 -14.03 5.13 23.96
N GLU A 124 -14.64 4.20 23.22
CA GLU A 124 -15.99 3.69 23.52
C GLU A 124 -16.02 2.93 24.85
N ASP A 125 -15.02 2.09 25.12
CA ASP A 125 -14.91 1.39 26.41
C ASP A 125 -14.67 2.37 27.58
N GLU A 126 -13.82 3.37 27.40
CA GLU A 126 -13.61 4.43 28.40
C GLU A 126 -14.89 5.24 28.66
N TYR A 127 -15.61 5.60 27.61
CA TYR A 127 -16.89 6.29 27.73
C TYR A 127 -17.91 5.46 28.52
N LYS A 128 -18.08 4.17 28.20
CA LYS A 128 -19.01 3.28 28.90
C LYS A 128 -18.68 3.08 30.38
N THR A 129 -17.40 2.96 30.70
CA THR A 129 -16.93 2.64 32.05
C THR A 129 -16.73 3.88 32.91
N ARG A 130 -16.38 5.04 32.36
CA ARG A 130 -15.95 6.25 33.10
C ARG A 130 -16.70 7.52 32.73
N GLY A 131 -17.62 7.46 31.77
CA GLY A 131 -18.48 8.56 31.32
C GLY A 131 -17.81 9.58 30.39
N ALA A 132 -18.62 10.49 29.85
CA ALA A 132 -18.26 11.44 28.79
C ALA A 132 -17.06 12.35 29.09
N ARG A 133 -16.79 12.63 30.39
CA ARG A 133 -15.65 13.49 30.79
C ARG A 133 -14.28 12.86 30.51
N ARG A 134 -14.23 11.58 30.18
CA ARG A 134 -12.99 10.85 29.85
C ARG A 134 -12.65 10.87 28.38
N ILE A 135 -13.55 11.26 27.50
CA ILE A 135 -13.26 11.42 26.08
C ILE A 135 -12.17 12.49 25.91
N SER A 136 -11.08 12.10 25.26
CA SER A 136 -9.95 12.99 25.00
C SER A 136 -10.36 14.15 24.07
N PRO A 137 -9.90 15.39 24.30
CA PRO A 137 -10.07 16.49 23.34
C PRO A 137 -9.35 16.22 22.01
N PHE A 138 -8.41 15.29 21.99
CA PHE A 138 -7.70 14.85 20.79
C PHE A 138 -8.38 13.68 20.07
N PHE A 139 -9.48 13.13 20.59
CA PHE A 139 -10.12 11.94 20.01
C PHE A 139 -10.42 12.09 18.51
N VAL A 140 -11.05 13.18 18.11
CA VAL A 140 -11.36 13.40 16.69
C VAL A 140 -10.10 13.55 15.83
N PRO A 141 -9.17 14.49 16.11
CA PRO A 141 -7.97 14.61 15.30
C PRO A 141 -7.04 13.38 15.35
N ALA A 142 -7.11 12.57 16.41
CA ALA A 142 -6.33 11.35 16.52
C ALA A 142 -6.89 10.19 15.69
N SER A 143 -8.16 10.24 15.27
CA SER A 143 -8.85 9.13 14.60
C SER A 143 -9.18 9.38 13.12
N ILE A 144 -9.28 10.64 12.66
CA ILE A 144 -9.69 10.94 11.28
C ILE A 144 -8.54 10.76 10.29
N ILE A 145 -8.88 10.26 9.11
CA ILE A 145 -7.93 9.71 8.14
C ILE A 145 -6.97 10.75 7.56
N ASN A 146 -7.43 11.98 7.31
CA ASN A 146 -6.61 13.04 6.72
C ASN A 146 -5.49 13.55 7.63
N MET A 147 -5.42 13.11 8.88
CA MET A 147 -4.45 13.64 9.83
C MET A 147 -3.01 13.16 9.62
N ILE A 148 -2.79 12.09 8.89
CA ILE A 148 -1.43 11.75 8.43
C ILE A 148 -0.91 12.91 7.56
N SER A 149 -1.67 13.29 6.53
CA SER A 149 -1.31 14.39 5.63
C SER A 149 -1.17 15.72 6.38
N GLY A 150 -2.10 15.99 7.33
CA GLY A 150 -2.06 17.18 8.18
C GLY A 150 -0.78 17.27 9.01
N HIS A 151 -0.39 16.19 9.70
CA HIS A 151 0.81 16.16 10.53
C HIS A 151 2.10 16.24 9.70
N VAL A 152 2.17 15.61 8.53
CA VAL A 152 3.32 15.72 7.61
C VAL A 152 3.48 17.16 7.13
N SER A 153 2.38 17.81 6.70
CA SER A 153 2.41 19.22 6.30
C SER A 153 2.88 20.14 7.42
N ILE A 154 2.36 19.96 8.63
CA ILE A 154 2.76 20.75 9.81
C ILE A 154 4.24 20.54 10.14
N LYS A 155 4.70 19.28 10.14
CA LYS A 155 6.10 18.94 10.48
C LYS A 155 7.11 19.56 9.53
N TYR A 156 6.81 19.60 8.24
CA TYR A 156 7.76 20.02 7.21
C TYR A 156 7.50 21.44 6.66
N GLY A 157 6.34 22.04 6.98
CA GLY A 157 5.95 23.33 6.44
C GLY A 157 5.48 23.26 4.97
N PHE A 158 5.03 22.11 4.50
CA PHE A 158 4.51 21.96 3.13
C PHE A 158 3.09 22.55 3.04
N THR A 159 2.91 23.56 2.21
CA THR A 159 1.65 24.32 2.10
C THR A 159 0.89 24.08 0.79
N GLY A 160 1.34 23.13 -0.01
CA GLY A 160 0.61 22.62 -1.17
C GLY A 160 -0.63 21.82 -0.77
N PRO A 161 -1.32 21.17 -1.73
CA PRO A 161 -2.52 20.39 -1.48
C PRO A 161 -2.34 19.36 -0.36
N ASN A 162 -3.29 19.31 0.58
CA ASN A 162 -3.29 18.44 1.73
C ASN A 162 -4.57 17.62 1.74
N LEU A 163 -4.49 16.34 1.37
CA LEU A 163 -5.63 15.48 1.07
C LEU A 163 -5.45 14.07 1.65
N ALA A 164 -6.55 13.33 1.74
CA ALA A 164 -6.57 11.90 1.92
C ALA A 164 -7.68 11.29 1.06
N ILE A 165 -7.39 10.17 0.41
CA ILE A 165 -8.39 9.36 -0.30
C ILE A 165 -8.74 8.16 0.58
N VAL A 166 -10.00 7.73 0.51
CA VAL A 166 -10.51 6.53 1.19
C VAL A 166 -11.25 5.67 0.18
N THR A 167 -10.63 4.59 -0.24
CA THR A 167 -11.17 3.63 -1.22
C THR A 167 -10.84 2.18 -0.84
N ALA A 168 -11.07 1.86 0.44
CA ALA A 168 -10.81 0.53 1.01
C ALA A 168 -9.38 0.04 0.68
N CYS A 169 -9.25 -1.18 0.15
CA CYS A 169 -7.95 -1.79 -0.16
C CYS A 169 -7.17 -1.09 -1.29
N THR A 170 -7.78 -0.15 -2.02
CA THR A 170 -7.17 0.60 -3.12
C THR A 170 -6.64 1.98 -2.70
N THR A 171 -6.90 2.39 -1.46
CA THR A 171 -6.61 3.71 -0.91
C THR A 171 -5.20 4.22 -1.23
N GLY A 172 -4.17 3.52 -0.80
CA GLY A 172 -2.78 3.97 -0.99
C GLY A 172 -2.37 4.06 -2.46
N LEU A 173 -2.87 3.14 -3.30
CA LEU A 173 -2.65 3.18 -4.73
C LEU A 173 -3.34 4.39 -5.38
N HIS A 174 -4.57 4.68 -5.00
CA HIS A 174 -5.29 5.86 -5.49
C HIS A 174 -4.64 7.16 -5.03
N CYS A 175 -4.17 7.24 -3.78
CA CYS A 175 -3.39 8.39 -3.31
C CYS A 175 -2.17 8.65 -4.20
N ILE A 176 -1.40 7.60 -4.52
CA ILE A 176 -0.21 7.72 -5.38
C ILE A 176 -0.60 8.14 -6.81
N GLY A 177 -1.65 7.52 -7.37
CA GLY A 177 -2.10 7.81 -8.73
C GLY A 177 -2.63 9.23 -8.90
N GLU A 178 -3.48 9.70 -7.99
CA GLU A 178 -4.04 11.06 -8.03
C GLU A 178 -2.98 12.12 -7.69
N ALA A 179 -2.06 11.84 -6.77
CA ALA A 179 -0.90 12.70 -6.52
C ALA A 179 -0.05 12.88 -7.79
N GLY A 180 0.18 11.79 -8.53
CA GLY A 180 0.85 11.84 -9.83
C GLY A 180 0.12 12.72 -10.84
N ARG A 181 -1.22 12.64 -10.91
CA ARG A 181 -2.05 13.50 -11.77
C ARG A 181 -1.94 14.97 -11.41
N MET A 182 -1.91 15.32 -10.11
CA MET A 182 -1.72 16.72 -9.68
C MET A 182 -0.38 17.28 -10.17
N ILE A 183 0.69 16.48 -10.13
CA ILE A 183 1.99 16.88 -10.69
C ILE A 183 1.91 17.00 -12.22
N GLU A 184 1.31 16.02 -12.91
CA GLU A 184 1.15 16.07 -14.36
C GLU A 184 0.34 17.27 -14.84
N TYR A 185 -0.69 17.65 -14.09
CA TYR A 185 -1.54 18.81 -14.38
C TYR A 185 -0.83 20.13 -14.08
N GLY A 186 0.15 20.13 -13.16
CA GLY A 186 0.95 21.30 -12.82
C GLY A 186 0.50 22.05 -11.56
N ASP A 187 -0.40 21.46 -10.77
CA ASP A 187 -0.82 22.03 -9.49
C ASP A 187 0.35 22.15 -8.53
N VAL A 188 1.22 21.14 -8.52
CA VAL A 188 2.42 21.03 -7.66
C VAL A 188 3.61 20.46 -8.44
N ASP A 189 4.79 20.49 -7.82
CA ASP A 189 6.00 19.86 -8.35
C ASP A 189 6.38 18.60 -7.59
N VAL A 190 5.93 18.49 -6.32
CA VAL A 190 6.24 17.36 -5.43
C VAL A 190 5.01 16.93 -4.66
N MET A 191 4.81 15.62 -4.50
CA MET A 191 3.79 15.03 -3.63
C MET A 191 4.36 13.93 -2.75
N VAL A 192 4.11 13.99 -1.46
CA VAL A 192 4.30 12.88 -0.52
C VAL A 192 3.02 12.06 -0.53
N ALA A 193 3.03 10.85 -1.06
CA ALA A 193 1.82 10.10 -1.34
C ALA A 193 1.92 8.61 -0.96
N GLY A 194 0.83 8.06 -0.43
CA GLY A 194 0.80 6.66 -0.03
C GLY A 194 -0.41 6.29 0.81
N GLY A 195 -0.24 5.25 1.63
CA GLY A 195 -1.30 4.80 2.53
C GLY A 195 -0.76 4.13 3.79
N ALA A 196 -1.57 4.16 4.84
CA ALA A 196 -1.30 3.54 6.13
C ALA A 196 -2.54 2.85 6.68
N GLU A 197 -2.36 1.84 7.51
CA GLU A 197 -3.45 1.15 8.21
C GLU A 197 -2.96 0.55 9.52
N SER A 198 -3.84 0.56 10.54
CA SER A 198 -3.62 -0.18 11.79
C SER A 198 -4.97 -0.67 12.33
N THR A 199 -5.49 -1.76 11.78
CA THR A 199 -6.82 -2.31 12.08
C THR A 199 -6.77 -3.69 12.73
N ILE A 200 -5.61 -4.10 13.25
CA ILE A 200 -5.48 -5.33 14.04
C ILE A 200 -5.99 -5.03 15.46
N SER A 201 -7.31 -5.14 15.60
CA SER A 201 -8.09 -4.88 16.80
C SER A 201 -9.26 -5.86 16.89
N PRO A 202 -9.94 -5.98 18.04
CA PRO A 202 -11.10 -6.87 18.18
C PRO A 202 -12.19 -6.64 17.14
N LEU A 203 -12.61 -5.40 16.88
CA LEU A 203 -13.63 -5.11 15.86
C LEU A 203 -13.09 -5.27 14.44
N GLY A 204 -11.85 -4.87 14.17
CA GLY A 204 -11.23 -5.04 12.86
C GLY A 204 -11.11 -6.52 12.48
N LEU A 205 -10.52 -7.33 13.35
CA LEU A 205 -10.41 -8.78 13.15
C LEU A 205 -11.80 -9.44 13.12
N GLY A 206 -12.66 -9.10 14.08
CA GLY A 206 -14.00 -9.68 14.22
C GLY A 206 -14.92 -9.38 13.04
N GLY A 207 -14.86 -8.16 12.51
CA GLY A 207 -15.64 -7.76 11.34
C GLY A 207 -15.29 -8.56 10.08
N PHE A 208 -14.00 -8.72 9.77
CA PHE A 208 -13.56 -9.53 8.64
C PHE A 208 -13.75 -11.03 8.88
N ALA A 209 -13.62 -11.53 10.12
CA ALA A 209 -13.92 -12.91 10.48
C ALA A 209 -15.42 -13.22 10.31
N ALA A 210 -16.31 -12.32 10.75
CA ALA A 210 -17.76 -12.44 10.56
C ALA A 210 -18.14 -12.45 9.06
N ALA A 211 -17.44 -11.69 8.23
CA ALA A 211 -17.59 -11.71 6.78
C ALA A 211 -17.00 -12.97 6.12
N ARG A 212 -16.38 -13.87 6.88
CA ARG A 212 -15.68 -15.07 6.39
C ARG A 212 -14.62 -14.78 5.33
N ALA A 213 -13.94 -13.64 5.48
CA ALA A 213 -12.95 -13.18 4.52
C ALA A 213 -11.50 -13.58 4.92
N LEU A 214 -11.28 -13.94 6.21
CA LEU A 214 -9.98 -14.28 6.76
C LEU A 214 -9.68 -15.79 6.66
N SER A 215 -8.39 -16.10 6.47
CA SER A 215 -7.87 -17.46 6.67
C SER A 215 -8.05 -17.89 8.12
N THR A 216 -8.35 -19.18 8.31
CA THR A 216 -8.50 -19.80 9.64
C THR A 216 -7.40 -20.81 9.96
N ARG A 217 -6.28 -20.76 9.25
CA ARG A 217 -5.11 -21.66 9.41
C ARG A 217 -4.29 -21.33 10.66
N ASN A 218 -4.91 -21.46 11.84
CA ASN A 218 -4.30 -21.10 13.13
C ASN A 218 -3.16 -22.03 13.57
N ASP A 219 -3.07 -23.23 13.00
CA ASP A 219 -2.02 -24.21 13.23
C ASP A 219 -0.71 -23.88 12.51
N ASP A 220 -0.77 -23.09 11.42
CA ASP A 220 0.42 -22.65 10.68
C ASP A 220 0.21 -21.21 10.13
N PRO A 221 0.28 -20.17 10.99
CA PRO A 221 0.04 -18.80 10.59
C PRO A 221 0.95 -18.32 9.46
N LYS A 222 2.22 -18.75 9.43
CA LYS A 222 3.21 -18.29 8.44
C LYS A 222 2.89 -18.76 7.03
N SER A 223 2.15 -19.84 6.87
CA SER A 223 1.69 -20.36 5.57
C SER A 223 0.23 -20.02 5.25
N ALA A 224 -0.43 -19.21 6.08
CA ALA A 224 -1.85 -18.90 5.91
C ALA A 224 -2.11 -18.00 4.69
N SER A 225 -1.27 -16.97 4.46
CA SER A 225 -1.35 -16.18 3.23
C SER A 225 -0.59 -16.88 2.10
N ARG A 226 -1.36 -17.43 1.17
CA ARG A 226 -0.87 -18.32 0.10
C ARG A 226 -1.57 -18.04 -1.25
N PRO A 227 -1.39 -16.82 -1.82
CA PRO A 227 -2.03 -16.45 -3.08
C PRO A 227 -1.79 -17.50 -4.17
N TRP A 228 -2.85 -17.84 -4.90
CA TRP A 228 -2.87 -18.83 -6.01
C TRP A 228 -2.54 -20.28 -5.62
N ASP A 229 -2.29 -20.58 -4.36
CA ASP A 229 -2.24 -21.96 -3.91
C ASP A 229 -3.65 -22.55 -3.85
N ARG A 230 -3.79 -23.83 -4.16
CA ARG A 230 -5.09 -24.53 -4.18
C ARG A 230 -5.79 -24.55 -2.82
N ASP A 231 -5.01 -24.59 -1.74
CA ASP A 231 -5.53 -24.75 -0.38
C ASP A 231 -5.66 -23.37 0.35
N ARG A 232 -5.69 -22.24 -0.40
CA ARG A 232 -5.96 -20.91 0.15
C ARG A 232 -7.40 -20.80 0.64
N ASP A 233 -7.61 -20.16 1.78
CA ASP A 233 -8.90 -20.11 2.48
C ASP A 233 -9.34 -18.70 2.92
N GLY A 234 -8.61 -17.66 2.58
CA GLY A 234 -8.89 -16.27 2.94
C GLY A 234 -7.65 -15.43 3.08
N PHE A 235 -7.81 -14.12 3.25
CA PHE A 235 -6.67 -13.24 3.45
C PHE A 235 -6.20 -13.22 4.91
N VAL A 236 -5.00 -12.73 5.15
CA VAL A 236 -4.46 -12.45 6.48
C VAL A 236 -4.43 -10.94 6.68
N LEU A 237 -5.00 -10.45 7.77
CA LEU A 237 -4.98 -9.02 8.10
C LEU A 237 -3.53 -8.57 8.39
N GLY A 238 -3.14 -7.40 7.90
CA GLY A 238 -1.84 -6.78 8.15
C GLY A 238 -1.98 -5.31 8.49
N GLU A 239 -0.88 -4.70 8.94
CA GLU A 239 -0.80 -3.27 9.28
C GLU A 239 0.53 -2.66 8.84
N GLY A 240 0.59 -1.33 8.80
CA GLY A 240 1.79 -0.58 8.42
C GLY A 240 1.50 0.58 7.49
N ALA A 241 2.54 1.08 6.82
CA ALA A 241 2.46 2.19 5.87
C ALA A 241 3.51 2.08 4.77
N GLY A 242 3.17 2.56 3.58
CA GLY A 242 4.11 2.78 2.48
C GLY A 242 3.87 4.13 1.85
N VAL A 243 4.94 4.91 1.69
CA VAL A 243 4.89 6.28 1.18
C VAL A 243 5.98 6.48 0.13
N LEU A 244 5.61 7.16 -0.95
CA LEU A 244 6.51 7.60 -2.00
C LEU A 244 6.58 9.13 -2.02
N VAL A 245 7.74 9.68 -2.34
CA VAL A 245 7.85 11.05 -2.84
C VAL A 245 7.79 10.97 -4.36
N LEU A 246 6.76 11.59 -4.92
CA LEU A 246 6.59 11.80 -6.35
C LEU A 246 7.06 13.21 -6.71
N GLU A 247 7.75 13.35 -7.82
CA GLU A 247 8.34 14.62 -8.22
C GLU A 247 8.29 14.81 -9.73
N GLU A 248 8.11 16.04 -10.18
CA GLU A 248 8.24 16.40 -11.58
C GLU A 248 9.67 16.14 -12.05
N TYR A 249 9.82 15.53 -13.23
CA TYR A 249 11.10 15.01 -13.70
C TYR A 249 12.18 16.09 -13.86
N GLU A 250 11.86 17.23 -14.49
CA GLU A 250 12.87 18.29 -14.68
C GLU A 250 13.19 18.98 -13.36
N HIS A 251 12.23 19.08 -12.43
CA HIS A 251 12.46 19.57 -11.07
C HIS A 251 13.44 18.63 -10.33
N ALA A 252 13.19 17.31 -10.38
CA ALA A 252 14.07 16.31 -9.77
C ALA A 252 15.51 16.37 -10.33
N LYS A 253 15.64 16.44 -11.65
CA LYS A 253 16.95 16.57 -12.31
C LYS A 253 17.68 17.84 -11.92
N LYS A 254 16.97 18.99 -11.91
CA LYS A 254 17.56 20.29 -11.58
C LYS A 254 18.19 20.32 -10.18
N ARG A 255 17.58 19.63 -9.21
CA ARG A 255 18.12 19.53 -7.84
C ARG A 255 19.08 18.34 -7.62
N GLY A 256 19.32 17.52 -8.65
CA GLY A 256 20.18 16.35 -8.56
C GLY A 256 19.61 15.21 -7.71
N ALA A 257 18.27 15.07 -7.68
CA ALA A 257 17.60 14.02 -6.93
C ALA A 257 17.94 12.62 -7.46
N LYS A 258 18.03 11.64 -6.56
CA LYS A 258 18.00 10.24 -6.91
C LYS A 258 16.63 9.91 -7.52
N ILE A 259 16.61 9.20 -8.62
CA ILE A 259 15.38 8.72 -9.27
C ILE A 259 15.35 7.20 -9.22
N TYR A 260 14.31 6.63 -8.62
CA TYR A 260 14.12 5.18 -8.51
C TYR A 260 13.42 4.61 -9.75
N ALA A 261 12.34 5.25 -10.17
CA ALA A 261 11.52 4.86 -11.31
C ALA A 261 10.66 6.06 -11.77
N GLU A 262 10.06 5.96 -12.95
CA GLU A 262 9.02 6.86 -13.41
C GLU A 262 7.63 6.27 -13.12
N LEU A 263 6.72 7.06 -12.53
CA LEU A 263 5.29 6.75 -12.51
C LEU A 263 4.71 7.13 -13.87
N ALA A 264 4.66 6.15 -14.77
CA ALA A 264 4.34 6.36 -16.18
C ALA A 264 2.83 6.38 -16.47
N GLY A 265 2.03 5.74 -15.61
CA GLY A 265 0.58 5.69 -15.82
C GLY A 265 -0.23 5.29 -14.61
N PHE A 266 -1.50 5.71 -14.65
CA PHE A 266 -2.50 5.38 -13.66
C PHE A 266 -3.85 5.10 -14.33
N GLY A 267 -4.50 4.03 -13.92
CA GLY A 267 -5.85 3.66 -14.31
C GLY A 267 -6.71 3.33 -13.11
N MET A 268 -7.95 3.74 -13.14
CA MET A 268 -8.93 3.41 -12.11
C MET A 268 -10.30 3.12 -12.72
N GLY A 269 -11.16 2.45 -11.96
CA GLY A 269 -12.50 2.12 -12.38
C GLY A 269 -13.32 1.50 -11.26
N ALA A 270 -14.56 1.17 -11.55
CA ALA A 270 -15.47 0.50 -10.63
C ALA A 270 -16.04 -0.76 -11.26
N ASP A 271 -16.34 -1.78 -10.42
CA ASP A 271 -17.02 -2.99 -10.85
C ASP A 271 -18.51 -2.74 -11.18
N ALA A 272 -19.16 -1.86 -10.41
CA ALA A 272 -20.60 -1.64 -10.46
C ALA A 272 -21.40 -2.94 -10.39
N PHE A 273 -20.97 -3.87 -9.53
CA PHE A 273 -21.51 -5.24 -9.45
C PHE A 273 -21.99 -5.61 -8.05
N HIS A 274 -21.08 -5.68 -7.07
CA HIS A 274 -21.41 -6.08 -5.69
C HIS A 274 -20.46 -5.40 -4.70
N MET A 275 -20.90 -5.18 -3.45
CA MET A 275 -20.10 -4.45 -2.46
C MET A 275 -18.79 -5.18 -2.05
N THR A 276 -18.77 -6.51 -2.05
CA THR A 276 -17.62 -7.30 -1.60
C THR A 276 -17.21 -8.41 -2.57
N ALA A 277 -18.12 -8.91 -3.43
CA ALA A 277 -17.76 -9.94 -4.38
C ALA A 277 -16.95 -9.36 -5.54
N PRO A 278 -15.76 -9.94 -5.84
CA PRO A 278 -14.90 -9.46 -6.90
C PRO A 278 -15.49 -9.76 -8.28
N ASN A 279 -15.16 -8.89 -9.24
CA ASN A 279 -15.50 -9.04 -10.66
C ASN A 279 -14.19 -9.18 -11.48
N VAL A 280 -14.28 -9.64 -12.69
CA VAL A 280 -13.16 -9.74 -13.65
C VAL A 280 -13.02 -8.47 -14.49
N ASP A 281 -14.13 -7.86 -14.87
CA ASP A 281 -14.15 -6.74 -15.83
C ASP A 281 -13.62 -5.42 -15.24
N GLY A 282 -13.88 -5.13 -13.97
CA GLY A 282 -13.37 -3.92 -13.31
C GLY A 282 -11.83 -3.89 -13.27
N PRO A 283 -11.18 -4.92 -12.69
CA PRO A 283 -9.74 -5.09 -12.72
C PRO A 283 -9.13 -4.99 -14.13
N LYS A 284 -9.70 -5.70 -15.11
CA LYS A 284 -9.29 -5.61 -16.51
C LYS A 284 -9.35 -4.17 -17.03
N ARG A 285 -10.47 -3.46 -16.79
CA ARG A 285 -10.61 -2.06 -17.24
C ARG A 285 -9.58 -1.14 -16.61
N SER A 286 -9.27 -1.29 -15.32
CA SER A 286 -8.26 -0.46 -14.65
C SER A 286 -6.86 -0.69 -15.23
N MET A 287 -6.47 -1.96 -15.48
CA MET A 287 -5.21 -2.30 -16.13
C MET A 287 -5.10 -1.69 -17.54
N LEU A 288 -6.13 -1.88 -18.38
CA LEU A 288 -6.15 -1.31 -19.72
C LEU A 288 -6.14 0.23 -19.70
N ALA A 289 -6.82 0.86 -18.73
CA ALA A 289 -6.80 2.30 -18.56
C ALA A 289 -5.40 2.81 -18.18
N ALA A 290 -4.72 2.12 -17.28
CA ALA A 290 -3.34 2.45 -16.88
C ALA A 290 -2.35 2.32 -18.04
N LEU A 291 -2.41 1.25 -18.82
CA LEU A 291 -1.58 1.05 -20.00
C LEU A 291 -1.82 2.14 -21.06
N ARG A 292 -3.08 2.49 -21.34
CA ARG A 292 -3.41 3.61 -22.25
C ARG A 292 -2.88 4.93 -21.72
N ASN A 293 -3.03 5.20 -20.42
CA ASN A 293 -2.53 6.41 -19.79
C ASN A 293 -1.00 6.49 -19.85
N ALA A 294 -0.30 5.36 -19.67
CA ALA A 294 1.15 5.24 -19.81
C ALA A 294 1.63 5.29 -21.28
N ARG A 295 0.73 5.13 -22.26
CA ARG A 295 1.05 4.95 -23.68
C ARG A 295 1.98 3.76 -23.93
N ILE A 296 1.69 2.63 -23.27
CA ILE A 296 2.45 1.39 -23.30
C ILE A 296 1.54 0.27 -23.78
N ASN A 297 2.07 -0.63 -24.62
CA ASN A 297 1.39 -1.87 -24.96
C ASN A 297 1.56 -2.90 -23.84
N GLY A 298 0.59 -3.76 -23.64
CA GLY A 298 0.68 -4.83 -22.63
C GLY A 298 1.91 -5.73 -22.82
N SER A 299 2.38 -5.89 -24.05
CA SER A 299 3.58 -6.68 -24.39
C SER A 299 4.91 -6.10 -23.88
N GLU A 300 4.92 -4.84 -23.43
CA GLU A 300 6.09 -4.17 -22.87
C GLU A 300 6.23 -4.35 -21.36
N VAL A 301 5.24 -5.00 -20.70
CA VAL A 301 5.25 -5.24 -19.24
C VAL A 301 5.96 -6.56 -18.95
N GLN A 302 6.92 -6.57 -18.02
CA GLN A 302 7.61 -7.78 -17.56
C GLN A 302 7.13 -8.28 -16.21
N TYR A 303 6.74 -7.36 -15.30
CA TYR A 303 6.43 -7.66 -13.92
C TYR A 303 5.10 -7.05 -13.50
N LEU A 304 4.32 -7.81 -12.72
CA LEU A 304 3.05 -7.37 -12.16
C LEU A 304 2.97 -7.73 -10.67
N ASN A 305 2.98 -6.72 -9.81
CA ASN A 305 2.64 -6.88 -8.40
C ASN A 305 1.12 -6.87 -8.27
N ALA A 306 0.55 -8.03 -8.02
CA ALA A 306 -0.89 -8.25 -8.01
C ALA A 306 -1.56 -7.79 -6.71
N HIS A 307 -2.86 -7.70 -6.74
CA HIS A 307 -3.67 -7.60 -5.52
C HIS A 307 -3.56 -8.89 -4.70
N GLY A 308 -3.74 -10.06 -5.30
CA GLY A 308 -3.37 -11.39 -4.80
C GLY A 308 -3.57 -11.59 -3.30
N THR A 309 -4.83 -11.62 -2.82
CA THR A 309 -5.15 -11.60 -1.38
C THR A 309 -5.16 -12.97 -0.71
N SER A 310 -4.93 -14.06 -1.44
CA SER A 310 -5.10 -15.43 -0.91
C SER A 310 -6.56 -15.82 -0.67
N THR A 311 -7.49 -15.18 -1.39
CA THR A 311 -8.90 -15.56 -1.36
C THR A 311 -9.24 -16.46 -2.55
N PRO A 312 -10.09 -17.51 -2.38
CA PRO A 312 -10.37 -18.46 -3.46
C PRO A 312 -10.86 -17.77 -4.74
N LEU A 313 -11.85 -16.88 -4.63
CA LEU A 313 -12.47 -16.21 -5.77
C LEU A 313 -11.63 -15.02 -6.28
N GLY A 314 -11.04 -14.25 -5.37
CA GLY A 314 -10.27 -13.03 -5.71
C GLY A 314 -9.07 -13.33 -6.60
N ASP A 315 -8.28 -14.32 -6.23
CA ASP A 315 -7.06 -14.69 -6.94
C ASP A 315 -7.35 -15.29 -8.32
N ALA A 316 -8.41 -16.11 -8.44
CA ALA A 316 -8.85 -16.67 -9.71
C ALA A 316 -9.39 -15.57 -10.66
N ASN A 317 -10.17 -14.62 -10.14
CA ASN A 317 -10.70 -13.51 -10.92
C ASN A 317 -9.58 -12.57 -11.39
N GLU A 318 -8.58 -12.26 -10.55
CA GLU A 318 -7.44 -11.46 -10.96
C GLU A 318 -6.61 -12.16 -12.04
N THR A 319 -6.38 -13.48 -11.92
CA THR A 319 -5.75 -14.29 -12.97
C THR A 319 -6.47 -14.15 -14.30
N ASN A 320 -7.79 -14.26 -14.31
CA ASN A 320 -8.61 -14.10 -15.50
C ASN A 320 -8.56 -12.66 -16.05
N ALA A 321 -8.62 -11.67 -15.18
CA ALA A 321 -8.51 -10.26 -15.57
C ALA A 321 -7.16 -9.95 -16.24
N ILE A 322 -6.06 -10.49 -15.70
CA ILE A 322 -4.71 -10.38 -16.29
C ILE A 322 -4.69 -11.02 -17.69
N LYS A 323 -5.20 -12.24 -17.82
CA LYS A 323 -5.27 -12.92 -19.14
C LYS A 323 -6.05 -12.09 -20.15
N LEU A 324 -7.18 -11.51 -19.76
CA LEU A 324 -7.99 -10.67 -20.64
C LEU A 324 -7.36 -9.32 -20.96
N ALA A 325 -6.58 -8.75 -20.06
CA ALA A 325 -5.92 -7.46 -20.27
C ALA A 325 -4.66 -7.58 -21.13
N TYR A 326 -3.90 -8.67 -20.98
CA TYR A 326 -2.59 -8.86 -21.64
C TYR A 326 -2.60 -9.88 -22.77
N GLY A 327 -3.70 -10.61 -22.99
CA GLY A 327 -3.81 -11.64 -24.03
C GLY A 327 -2.71 -12.70 -23.89
N ASP A 328 -2.12 -13.14 -25.00
CA ASP A 328 -1.06 -14.15 -25.03
C ASP A 328 0.19 -13.74 -24.25
N HIS A 329 0.39 -12.43 -24.01
CA HIS A 329 1.51 -11.93 -23.24
C HIS A 329 1.39 -12.27 -21.74
N ALA A 330 0.18 -12.50 -21.23
CA ALA A 330 -0.04 -12.89 -19.83
C ALA A 330 0.81 -14.09 -19.38
N LYS A 331 1.09 -15.03 -20.28
CA LYS A 331 1.96 -16.20 -20.03
C LYS A 331 3.46 -15.86 -19.91
N ARG A 332 3.86 -14.65 -20.28
CA ARG A 332 5.25 -14.15 -20.18
C ARG A 332 5.45 -13.18 -19.04
N LEU A 333 4.36 -12.72 -18.39
CA LEU A 333 4.44 -11.89 -17.21
C LEU A 333 4.92 -12.71 -16.01
N VAL A 334 5.80 -12.11 -15.23
CA VAL A 334 6.05 -12.56 -13.86
C VAL A 334 5.11 -11.79 -12.95
N VAL A 335 4.20 -12.51 -12.31
CA VAL A 335 3.21 -11.97 -11.37
C VAL A 335 3.66 -12.33 -9.96
N ASN A 336 3.49 -11.45 -8.99
CA ASN A 336 3.67 -11.86 -7.58
C ASN A 336 2.67 -11.17 -6.65
N SER A 337 2.53 -11.72 -5.45
CA SER A 337 1.86 -11.06 -4.34
C SER A 337 2.73 -11.06 -3.10
N THR A 338 3.17 -9.87 -2.70
CA THR A 338 3.91 -9.67 -1.45
C THR A 338 3.05 -9.85 -0.21
N LYS A 339 1.72 -9.90 -0.37
CA LYS A 339 0.78 -10.23 0.72
C LYS A 339 1.00 -11.65 1.27
N SER A 340 1.66 -12.54 0.53
CA SER A 340 2.09 -13.83 1.07
C SER A 340 3.01 -13.69 2.29
N MET A 341 3.73 -12.55 2.42
CA MET A 341 4.66 -12.26 3.50
C MET A 341 4.15 -11.18 4.46
N THR A 342 3.45 -10.17 3.97
CA THR A 342 3.00 -9.02 4.77
C THR A 342 1.59 -9.16 5.32
N GLY A 343 0.78 -10.07 4.78
CA GLY A 343 -0.66 -9.98 4.92
C GLY A 343 -1.22 -8.80 4.11
N HIS A 344 -2.50 -8.52 4.29
CA HIS A 344 -3.24 -7.48 3.59
C HIS A 344 -3.43 -6.26 4.50
N LEU A 345 -2.73 -5.17 4.20
CA LEU A 345 -2.77 -3.92 4.97
C LEU A 345 -3.95 -3.01 4.60
N LEU A 346 -4.98 -3.51 3.94
CA LEU A 346 -6.14 -2.73 3.54
C LEU A 346 -5.72 -1.41 2.84
N GLY A 347 -6.02 -0.25 3.44
CA GLY A 347 -5.65 1.05 2.86
C GLY A 347 -4.15 1.31 2.75
N GLY A 348 -3.33 0.69 3.60
CA GLY A 348 -1.86 0.74 3.54
C GLY A 348 -1.25 -0.14 2.44
N ALA A 349 -2.01 -1.14 1.95
CA ALA A 349 -1.51 -2.14 1.00
C ALA A 349 -0.94 -1.51 -0.29
N GLY A 350 -1.69 -0.57 -0.90
CA GLY A 350 -1.26 0.11 -2.12
C GLY A 350 0.05 0.89 -1.94
N GLY A 351 0.26 1.44 -0.75
CA GLY A 351 1.49 2.16 -0.40
C GLY A 351 2.71 1.24 -0.35
N ILE A 352 2.68 0.22 0.54
CA ILE A 352 3.84 -0.68 0.70
C ILE A 352 4.17 -1.44 -0.58
N GLU A 353 3.15 -1.91 -1.29
CA GLU A 353 3.31 -2.69 -2.52
C GLU A 353 3.83 -1.82 -3.68
N SER A 354 3.51 -0.52 -3.70
CA SER A 354 4.12 0.43 -4.64
C SER A 354 5.60 0.65 -4.33
N VAL A 355 5.99 0.76 -3.04
CA VAL A 355 7.40 0.79 -2.64
C VAL A 355 8.12 -0.46 -3.16
N PHE A 356 7.56 -1.65 -2.95
CA PHE A 356 8.17 -2.90 -3.42
C PHE A 356 8.22 -3.00 -4.95
N THR A 357 7.21 -2.50 -5.67
CA THR A 357 7.19 -2.49 -7.14
C THR A 357 8.26 -1.56 -7.71
N VAL A 358 8.44 -0.39 -7.11
CA VAL A 358 9.51 0.55 -7.46
C VAL A 358 10.89 -0.06 -7.21
N LEU A 359 11.09 -0.72 -6.06
CA LEU A 359 12.34 -1.42 -5.74
C LEU A 359 12.60 -2.60 -6.68
N ALA A 360 11.57 -3.37 -7.06
CA ALA A 360 11.69 -4.44 -8.04
C ALA A 360 12.18 -3.91 -9.40
N THR A 361 11.61 -2.77 -9.84
CA THR A 361 12.03 -2.09 -11.07
C THR A 361 13.44 -1.53 -10.96
N HIS A 362 13.80 -0.95 -9.81
CA HIS A 362 15.13 -0.37 -9.58
C HIS A 362 16.24 -1.43 -9.51
N HIS A 363 16.00 -2.51 -8.75
CA HIS A 363 16.98 -3.58 -8.53
C HIS A 363 16.90 -4.73 -9.53
N GLN A 364 15.93 -4.71 -10.46
CA GLN A 364 15.78 -5.71 -11.52
C GLN A 364 15.53 -7.12 -10.96
N VAL A 365 14.72 -7.23 -9.90
CA VAL A 365 14.41 -8.49 -9.22
C VAL A 365 12.95 -8.56 -8.81
N SER A 366 12.27 -9.66 -9.14
CA SER A 366 10.93 -9.95 -8.63
C SER A 366 11.03 -10.60 -7.26
N PRO A 367 10.36 -10.04 -6.22
CA PRO A 367 10.17 -10.78 -4.97
C PRO A 367 9.35 -12.04 -5.19
N PRO A 368 9.45 -13.05 -4.29
CA PRO A 368 8.66 -14.26 -4.41
C PRO A 368 7.20 -14.05 -3.96
N THR A 369 6.32 -14.91 -4.44
CA THR A 369 5.09 -15.27 -3.74
C THR A 369 5.38 -16.53 -2.95
N ILE A 370 5.48 -16.45 -1.62
CA ILE A 370 5.72 -17.63 -0.79
C ILE A 370 4.45 -18.44 -0.57
N ASN A 371 4.62 -19.69 -0.10
CA ASN A 371 3.54 -20.61 0.27
C ASN A 371 2.73 -21.17 -0.92
N ILE A 372 3.24 -21.13 -2.12
CA ILE A 372 2.65 -21.87 -3.24
C ILE A 372 3.23 -23.29 -3.22
N PHE A 373 2.55 -24.21 -2.53
CA PHE A 373 2.93 -25.62 -2.46
C PHE A 373 2.23 -26.44 -3.55
N ASN A 374 0.98 -26.09 -3.86
CA ASN A 374 0.18 -26.70 -4.90
C ASN A 374 -0.55 -25.60 -5.67
N GLN A 375 0.04 -25.11 -6.75
CA GLN A 375 -0.60 -24.06 -7.56
C GLN A 375 -1.98 -24.50 -8.04
N ASP A 376 -2.99 -23.62 -7.86
CA ASP A 376 -4.34 -23.88 -8.33
C ASP A 376 -4.37 -23.97 -9.86
N PRO A 377 -4.88 -25.06 -10.47
CA PRO A 377 -4.95 -25.19 -11.93
C PRO A 377 -5.74 -24.07 -12.64
N ALA A 378 -6.68 -23.40 -11.93
CA ALA A 378 -7.39 -22.23 -12.45
C ALA A 378 -6.51 -20.98 -12.49
N CYS A 379 -5.40 -20.98 -11.76
CA CYS A 379 -4.44 -19.90 -11.65
C CYS A 379 -3.12 -20.33 -12.33
N ASP A 380 -3.08 -20.27 -13.66
CA ASP A 380 -2.07 -20.90 -14.53
C ASP A 380 -1.02 -19.92 -15.09
N LEU A 381 -0.72 -18.83 -14.36
CA LEU A 381 0.35 -17.89 -14.70
C LEU A 381 1.65 -18.20 -13.93
N ASP A 382 2.71 -17.45 -14.22
CA ASP A 382 3.97 -17.50 -13.48
C ASP A 382 3.88 -16.56 -12.27
N TYR A 383 3.78 -17.11 -11.06
CA TYR A 383 3.60 -16.34 -9.82
C TYR A 383 4.90 -16.10 -9.04
N CYS A 384 6.06 -16.32 -9.63
CA CYS A 384 7.36 -16.22 -8.96
C CYS A 384 7.38 -17.01 -7.63
N ALA A 385 6.99 -18.31 -7.72
CA ALA A 385 6.70 -19.13 -6.56
C ALA A 385 7.93 -19.36 -5.69
N ASN A 386 7.82 -19.02 -4.40
CA ASN A 386 8.70 -19.35 -3.28
C ASN A 386 10.13 -18.80 -3.33
N GLU A 387 10.66 -18.37 -4.46
CA GLU A 387 12.00 -17.83 -4.60
C GLU A 387 12.01 -16.50 -5.39
N ALA A 388 12.81 -15.53 -4.95
CA ALA A 388 13.02 -14.29 -5.68
C ALA A 388 13.75 -14.55 -7.01
N ARG A 389 13.42 -13.78 -8.04
CA ARG A 389 13.96 -13.99 -9.38
C ARG A 389 14.62 -12.72 -9.92
N GLN A 390 15.91 -12.82 -10.25
CA GLN A 390 16.59 -11.80 -11.05
C GLN A 390 16.03 -11.80 -12.46
N MET A 391 15.60 -10.65 -12.94
CA MET A 391 15.01 -10.51 -14.28
C MET A 391 15.04 -9.06 -14.72
N LYS A 392 15.02 -8.86 -16.04
CA LYS A 392 14.86 -7.52 -16.61
C LYS A 392 13.45 -7.00 -16.38
N ILE A 393 13.31 -5.80 -15.77
CA ILE A 393 12.04 -5.13 -15.51
C ILE A 393 12.16 -3.68 -16.00
N ASP A 394 11.80 -3.45 -17.26
CA ASP A 394 11.72 -2.08 -17.80
C ASP A 394 10.37 -1.43 -17.48
N VAL A 395 9.31 -2.25 -17.41
CA VAL A 395 7.95 -1.82 -17.09
C VAL A 395 7.34 -2.78 -16.05
N ALA A 396 6.91 -2.22 -14.95
CA ALA A 396 6.20 -2.91 -13.87
C ALA A 396 4.79 -2.36 -13.71
N VAL A 397 3.86 -3.22 -13.31
CA VAL A 397 2.47 -2.86 -13.01
C VAL A 397 2.14 -3.23 -11.57
N LYS A 398 1.34 -2.40 -10.91
CA LYS A 398 0.82 -2.63 -9.56
C LYS A 398 -0.70 -2.54 -9.56
N ASN A 399 -1.38 -3.58 -9.07
CA ASN A 399 -2.84 -3.64 -8.95
C ASN A 399 -3.31 -3.62 -7.50
N ASN A 400 -4.37 -2.86 -7.21
CA ASN A 400 -5.21 -3.05 -6.02
C ASN A 400 -6.68 -3.00 -6.39
N PHE A 401 -7.46 -3.85 -5.73
CA PHE A 401 -8.91 -3.94 -5.87
C PHE A 401 -9.53 -3.93 -4.47
N GLY A 402 -10.64 -3.24 -4.29
CA GLY A 402 -11.18 -3.00 -2.95
C GLY A 402 -12.69 -3.23 -2.86
N PHE A 403 -13.15 -3.42 -1.64
CA PHE A 403 -14.57 -3.42 -1.33
C PHE A 403 -15.24 -2.15 -1.85
N GLY A 404 -16.49 -2.25 -2.30
CA GLY A 404 -17.15 -1.21 -3.07
C GLY A 404 -16.91 -1.34 -4.59
N GLY A 405 -16.12 -2.36 -5.00
CA GLY A 405 -15.76 -2.59 -6.41
C GLY A 405 -14.81 -1.55 -6.97
N THR A 406 -14.01 -0.92 -6.12
CA THR A 406 -13.02 0.09 -6.53
C THR A 406 -11.76 -0.59 -7.04
N ASN A 407 -11.25 -0.18 -8.19
CA ASN A 407 -10.09 -0.79 -8.86
C ASN A 407 -9.06 0.28 -9.22
N GLY A 408 -7.79 -0.03 -9.00
CA GLY A 408 -6.68 0.83 -9.35
C GLY A 408 -5.48 0.05 -9.89
N THR A 409 -4.79 0.67 -10.83
CA THR A 409 -3.56 0.13 -11.44
C THR A 409 -2.56 1.26 -11.66
N LEU A 410 -1.32 1.09 -11.18
CA LEU A 410 -0.19 1.97 -11.47
C LEU A 410 0.76 1.29 -12.46
N VAL A 411 1.41 2.08 -13.30
CA VAL A 411 2.48 1.63 -14.20
C VAL A 411 3.74 2.38 -13.83
N PHE A 412 4.77 1.64 -13.48
CA PHE A 412 6.12 2.15 -13.24
C PHE A 412 7.04 1.76 -14.39
N ARG A 413 7.94 2.67 -14.77
CA ARG A 413 8.96 2.45 -15.78
C ARG A 413 10.33 2.67 -15.17
N ARG A 414 11.29 1.89 -15.59
CA ARG A 414 12.70 2.11 -15.27
C ARG A 414 13.14 3.50 -15.72
N ALA A 415 13.82 4.24 -14.84
CA ALA A 415 14.32 5.59 -15.10
C ALA A 415 15.59 5.59 -15.95
#